data_663958d55f1ae1a74f07382d1f15eadd
#
_entry.id   663958d55f1ae1a74f07382d1f15eadd
#
_cell.length_a   1.000
_cell.length_b   1.000
_cell.length_c   1.000
_cell.angle_alpha   90.00
_cell.angle_beta   90.00
_cell.angle_gamma   90.00
#
_symmetry.space_group_name_H-M   'P 1'
#
loop_
_entity.id
_entity.type
_entity.pdbx_description
1 polymer ?
#
loop_
_entity_poly.entity_id
_entity_poly.type
_entity_poly.pdbx_seq_one_letter_code
_entity_poly.pdbx_strand_id
1 'polypeptide(L)'
;MITKKISCTVLGCTLAAALTLTACGGSGSGSSGSMSTGMGGSSSQTTQNAAWRTGLGILTEADGEERAGKINTIAAAVLLDAEGKVADVTLDEMELSLSADSTGKVTMPTDYRTKRQKGDDYPLAAVSSLKKGWTEQADAFGDFLTGKTPDEVKKLATDDDGKPKDADLLSGCTIAVDGYRDAVVRACENAKAVGSARGDRAVLGVSVRNDTKDLTADDDHDVTAQVDITVTALTLDADDRVTGAIADVTEPALTVSADGTVSAPELVKTKLEQGDQYGMRGASALDKEWYEHSEGWCDYLKGRTRAEVASIPDDGSDADLAAVCTISVTELQKAALAAFAEK
;
A
#
# COMPACT_ATOMS: atom_id res chain seq x y z
N MET A 1 -23.14 28.00 1.65
CA MET A 1 -22.63 27.02 2.62
C MET A 1 -23.74 26.02 2.89
N ILE A 2 -23.77 24.92 2.20
CA ILE A 2 -24.65 23.78 2.49
C ILE A 2 -23.77 22.55 2.36
N THR A 3 -23.31 22.04 3.50
CA THR A 3 -22.55 20.81 3.61
C THR A 3 -23.49 19.62 3.42
N LYS A 4 -23.40 18.92 2.30
CA LYS A 4 -24.06 17.62 2.11
C LYS A 4 -23.19 16.54 2.76
N LYS A 5 -23.70 15.99 3.85
CA LYS A 5 -23.19 14.73 4.43
C LYS A 5 -23.52 13.59 3.47
N ILE A 6 -22.51 12.93 2.94
CA ILE A 6 -22.69 11.67 2.22
C ILE A 6 -22.44 10.55 3.23
N SER A 7 -23.52 9.87 3.57
CA SER A 7 -23.50 8.69 4.44
C SER A 7 -23.28 7.46 3.57
N CYS A 8 -22.13 6.82 3.71
CA CYS A 8 -21.84 5.57 3.02
C CYS A 8 -22.51 4.42 3.77
N THR A 9 -23.59 3.88 3.21
CA THR A 9 -24.27 2.70 3.73
C THR A 9 -23.60 1.45 3.16
N VAL A 10 -22.83 0.77 3.98
CA VAL A 10 -22.24 -0.53 3.62
C VAL A 10 -23.35 -1.58 3.63
N LEU A 11 -23.69 -2.09 2.46
CA LEU A 11 -24.61 -3.21 2.27
C LEU A 11 -23.84 -4.53 2.47
N GLY A 12 -23.98 -5.14 3.63
CA GLY A 12 -23.38 -6.44 3.94
C GLY A 12 -24.08 -7.58 3.20
N CYS A 13 -23.36 -8.26 2.32
CA CYS A 13 -23.74 -9.56 1.77
C CYS A 13 -23.19 -10.67 2.67
N THR A 14 -24.04 -11.25 3.51
CA THR A 14 -23.76 -12.48 4.24
C THR A 14 -23.99 -13.69 3.32
N LEU A 15 -22.90 -14.35 2.91
CA LEU A 15 -22.98 -15.67 2.29
C LEU A 15 -22.77 -16.73 3.37
N ALA A 16 -23.85 -17.42 3.74
CA ALA A 16 -23.80 -18.58 4.61
C ALA A 16 -23.50 -19.83 3.80
N ALA A 17 -22.31 -20.40 3.96
CA ALA A 17 -21.99 -21.73 3.44
C ALA A 17 -22.23 -22.78 4.51
N ALA A 18 -23.23 -23.63 4.29
CA ALA A 18 -23.52 -24.78 5.13
C ALA A 18 -22.58 -25.94 4.74
N LEU A 19 -21.73 -26.38 5.65
CA LEU A 19 -20.97 -27.62 5.53
C LEU A 19 -21.81 -28.77 6.14
N THR A 20 -22.22 -29.71 5.30
CA THR A 20 -22.80 -30.99 5.72
C THR A 20 -21.69 -32.01 5.95
N LEU A 21 -21.51 -32.44 7.18
CA LEU A 21 -20.70 -33.60 7.53
C LEU A 21 -21.50 -34.89 7.27
N THR A 22 -21.00 -35.74 6.38
CA THR A 22 -21.50 -37.11 6.22
C THR A 22 -20.53 -38.06 6.93
N ALA A 23 -20.98 -38.67 8.00
CA ALA A 23 -20.28 -39.75 8.66
C ALA A 23 -20.67 -41.09 8.00
N CYS A 24 -19.69 -41.87 7.59
CA CYS A 24 -19.88 -43.29 7.27
C CYS A 24 -19.05 -44.11 8.22
N GLY A 25 -19.75 -44.92 9.03
CA GLY A 25 -19.15 -45.93 9.87
C GLY A 25 -18.90 -47.22 9.10
N GLY A 26 -17.87 -47.94 9.52
CA GLY A 26 -17.51 -49.32 9.05
C GLY A 26 -16.77 -50.06 10.14
N SER A 27 -17.45 -51.04 10.73
CA SER A 27 -16.96 -51.95 11.74
C SER A 27 -16.06 -53.04 11.12
N GLY A 28 -15.00 -53.46 11.81
CA GLY A 28 -14.22 -54.62 11.46
C GLY A 28 -13.29 -55.06 12.62
N SER A 29 -13.65 -56.17 13.22
CA SER A 29 -13.01 -56.83 14.35
C SER A 29 -11.65 -57.44 14.00
N GLY A 30 -10.76 -57.59 15.02
CA GLY A 30 -9.87 -58.71 15.01
C GLY A 30 -8.49 -58.54 15.67
N SER A 31 -8.40 -58.92 16.93
CA SER A 31 -7.39 -59.77 17.58
C SER A 31 -5.94 -59.33 17.81
N SER A 32 -5.67 -59.14 19.09
CA SER A 32 -4.54 -59.62 19.92
C SER A 32 -3.08 -59.60 19.42
N GLY A 33 -2.24 -58.95 20.22
CA GLY A 33 -0.84 -59.31 20.30
C GLY A 33 0.12 -58.32 20.95
N SER A 34 0.38 -58.52 22.25
CA SER A 34 1.66 -58.38 22.95
C SER A 34 2.37 -57.03 23.14
N MET A 35 2.66 -56.78 24.38
CA MET A 35 3.51 -55.79 25.04
C MET A 35 4.86 -55.54 24.38
N SER A 36 5.26 -54.27 24.30
CA SER A 36 6.65 -53.87 24.54
C SER A 36 6.70 -52.46 25.13
N THR A 37 7.36 -52.39 26.27
CA THR A 37 7.76 -51.21 27.02
C THR A 37 8.71 -50.33 26.20
N GLY A 38 8.55 -49.02 26.31
CA GLY A 38 9.72 -48.21 26.15
C GLY A 38 9.55 -46.85 25.53
N MET A 39 9.82 -45.88 26.33
CA MET A 39 10.32 -44.51 26.05
C MET A 39 9.32 -43.45 25.57
N GLY A 40 9.18 -42.48 26.47
CA GLY A 40 8.59 -41.20 26.23
C GLY A 40 9.16 -40.51 25.00
N GLY A 41 8.38 -40.49 23.97
CA GLY A 41 8.56 -39.57 22.87
C GLY A 41 7.96 -38.23 23.30
N SER A 42 8.82 -37.32 23.76
CA SER A 42 8.50 -35.89 23.80
C SER A 42 8.04 -35.53 22.40
N SER A 43 6.74 -35.35 22.20
CA SER A 43 6.22 -34.66 21.02
C SER A 43 6.72 -33.23 21.10
N SER A 44 7.90 -32.99 20.50
CA SER A 44 8.30 -31.66 20.11
C SER A 44 7.19 -31.16 19.15
N GLN A 45 6.22 -30.45 19.71
CA GLN A 45 5.46 -29.52 18.90
C GLN A 45 6.52 -28.60 18.34
N THR A 46 6.89 -28.82 17.08
CA THR A 46 7.51 -27.81 16.24
C THR A 46 6.46 -26.73 16.13
N THR A 47 6.48 -25.75 17.04
CA THR A 47 5.93 -24.44 16.78
C THR A 47 6.61 -24.01 15.48
N GLN A 48 5.90 -24.16 14.35
CA GLN A 48 6.27 -23.45 13.15
C GLN A 48 6.31 -21.99 13.60
N ASN A 49 7.52 -21.42 13.74
CA ASN A 49 7.67 -20.00 13.98
C ASN A 49 6.90 -19.32 12.86
N ALA A 50 5.78 -18.70 13.20
CA ALA A 50 5.02 -17.95 12.21
C ALA A 50 5.96 -16.90 11.63
N ALA A 51 6.01 -16.80 10.31
CA ALA A 51 6.92 -15.90 9.62
C ALA A 51 6.53 -14.43 9.86
N TRP A 52 7.51 -13.58 10.03
CA TRP A 52 7.32 -12.14 9.95
C TRP A 52 6.83 -11.77 8.54
N ARG A 53 6.01 -10.75 8.42
CA ARG A 53 5.35 -10.41 7.16
C ARG A 53 5.45 -8.93 6.87
N THR A 54 5.81 -8.60 5.64
CA THR A 54 5.75 -7.23 5.09
C THR A 54 4.40 -7.02 4.42
N GLY A 55 3.77 -5.87 4.64
CA GLY A 55 2.51 -5.50 3.99
C GLY A 55 2.57 -4.12 3.37
N LEU A 56 1.82 -3.94 2.29
CA LEU A 56 1.59 -2.67 1.61
C LEU A 56 0.09 -2.43 1.49
N GLY A 57 -0.37 -1.26 1.92
CA GLY A 57 -1.73 -0.78 1.74
C GLY A 57 -1.73 0.55 1.00
N ILE A 58 -2.54 0.67 -0.04
CA ILE A 58 -2.72 1.88 -0.83
C ILE A 58 -4.21 2.18 -0.92
N LEU A 59 -4.59 3.41 -0.62
CA LEU A 59 -5.94 3.95 -0.79
C LEU A 59 -5.86 5.16 -1.68
N THR A 60 -6.52 5.12 -2.83
CA THR A 60 -6.57 6.25 -3.76
C THR A 60 -8.01 6.70 -3.95
N GLU A 61 -8.25 7.98 -3.70
CA GLU A 61 -9.49 8.67 -3.99
C GLU A 61 -9.25 9.72 -5.05
N ALA A 62 -10.22 9.88 -5.94
CA ALA A 62 -10.21 10.88 -6.98
C ALA A 62 -11.57 11.60 -7.00
N ASP A 63 -11.54 12.93 -7.03
CA ASP A 63 -12.73 13.77 -7.06
C ASP A 63 -12.65 14.76 -8.22
N GLY A 64 -13.78 14.99 -8.88
CA GLY A 64 -13.94 15.96 -9.93
C GLY A 64 -15.08 16.94 -9.63
N GLU A 65 -14.83 18.20 -9.89
CA GLU A 65 -15.81 19.29 -9.78
C GLU A 65 -15.74 20.19 -11.02
N GLU A 66 -16.60 21.20 -11.11
CA GLU A 66 -16.47 22.23 -12.14
C GLU A 66 -15.08 22.88 -12.03
N ARG A 67 -14.23 22.68 -13.05
CA ARG A 67 -12.89 23.27 -13.21
C ARG A 67 -11.86 22.91 -12.16
N ALA A 68 -12.11 21.89 -11.36
CA ALA A 68 -11.15 21.42 -10.36
C ALA A 68 -11.18 19.89 -10.23
N GLY A 69 -10.01 19.29 -10.07
CA GLY A 69 -9.87 17.87 -9.78
C GLY A 69 -8.87 17.64 -8.66
N LYS A 70 -9.11 16.61 -7.88
CA LYS A 70 -8.23 16.20 -6.78
C LYS A 70 -7.96 14.71 -6.86
N ILE A 71 -6.74 14.34 -6.53
CA ILE A 71 -6.31 12.96 -6.32
C ILE A 71 -5.62 12.91 -4.96
N ASN A 72 -6.08 12.02 -4.10
CA ASN A 72 -5.45 11.75 -2.81
C ASN A 72 -5.07 10.27 -2.73
N THR A 73 -3.81 9.97 -2.41
CA THR A 73 -3.32 8.62 -2.24
C THR A 73 -2.62 8.50 -0.90
N ILE A 74 -3.15 7.67 -0.03
CA ILE A 74 -2.55 7.30 1.25
C ILE A 74 -1.90 5.92 1.10
N ALA A 75 -0.67 5.79 1.58
CA ALA A 75 0.06 4.54 1.56
C ALA A 75 0.62 4.19 2.95
N ALA A 76 0.65 2.89 3.24
CA ALA A 76 1.19 2.34 4.48
C ALA A 76 2.07 1.12 4.18
N ALA A 77 3.30 1.12 4.70
CA ALA A 77 4.13 -0.06 4.85
C ALA A 77 4.01 -0.58 6.27
N VAL A 78 3.80 -1.88 6.45
CA VAL A 78 3.73 -2.50 7.77
C VAL A 78 4.68 -3.70 7.86
N LEU A 79 5.28 -3.89 9.02
CA LEU A 79 5.91 -5.13 9.43
C LEU A 79 5.04 -5.79 10.49
N LEU A 80 4.59 -7.01 10.24
CA LEU A 80 3.88 -7.83 11.22
C LEU A 80 4.82 -8.86 11.83
N ASP A 81 4.76 -8.99 13.15
CA ASP A 81 5.50 -10.02 13.88
C ASP A 81 4.93 -11.43 13.67
N ALA A 82 5.57 -12.42 14.28
CA ALA A 82 5.16 -13.82 14.20
C ALA A 82 3.76 -14.08 14.78
N GLU A 83 3.30 -13.26 15.69
CA GLU A 83 1.97 -13.30 16.31
C GLU A 83 0.92 -12.54 15.49
N GLY A 84 1.34 -11.86 14.42
CA GLY A 84 0.48 -11.07 13.53
C GLY A 84 0.15 -9.67 14.06
N LYS A 85 0.92 -9.18 15.03
CA LYS A 85 0.82 -7.81 15.53
C LYS A 85 1.70 -6.88 14.71
N VAL A 86 1.31 -5.64 14.68
CA VAL A 86 2.10 -4.56 14.09
C VAL A 86 3.42 -4.40 14.86
N ALA A 87 4.54 -4.59 14.20
CA ALA A 87 5.87 -4.38 14.76
C ALA A 87 6.46 -3.03 14.33
N ASP A 88 6.16 -2.57 13.12
CA ASP A 88 6.58 -1.26 12.61
C ASP A 88 5.62 -0.78 11.52
N VAL A 89 5.47 0.55 11.36
CA VAL A 89 4.63 1.19 10.36
C VAL A 89 5.33 2.43 9.82
N THR A 90 5.30 2.60 8.51
CA THR A 90 5.63 3.88 7.86
C THR A 90 4.46 4.29 6.97
N LEU A 91 4.08 5.57 7.06
CA LEU A 91 2.97 6.18 6.34
C LEU A 91 3.47 7.28 5.40
N ASP A 92 2.79 7.44 4.28
CA ASP A 92 2.95 8.61 3.42
C ASP A 92 1.63 8.97 2.74
N GLU A 93 1.55 10.18 2.22
CA GLU A 93 0.37 10.66 1.52
C GLU A 93 0.75 11.59 0.37
N MET A 94 0.13 11.35 -0.78
CA MET A 94 0.22 12.19 -1.97
C MET A 94 -1.10 12.93 -2.19
N GLU A 95 -1.04 14.26 -2.20
CA GLU A 95 -2.16 15.13 -2.52
C GLU A 95 -1.85 15.90 -3.81
N LEU A 96 -2.69 15.73 -4.80
CA LEU A 96 -2.60 16.45 -6.07
C LEU A 96 -3.89 17.20 -6.35
N SER A 97 -3.76 18.39 -6.94
CA SER A 97 -4.90 19.15 -7.45
C SER A 97 -4.56 19.63 -8.85
N LEU A 98 -5.51 19.46 -9.77
CA LEU A 98 -5.47 20.06 -11.09
C LEU A 98 -6.59 21.07 -11.23
N SER A 99 -6.46 21.97 -12.19
CA SER A 99 -7.54 22.88 -12.59
C SER A 99 -7.76 22.85 -14.10
N ALA A 100 -8.97 23.18 -14.52
CA ALA A 100 -9.31 23.40 -15.91
C ALA A 100 -9.93 24.78 -16.09
N ASP A 101 -9.76 25.40 -17.24
CA ASP A 101 -10.48 26.64 -17.57
C ASP A 101 -11.77 26.35 -18.38
N SER A 102 -12.54 27.37 -18.67
CA SER A 102 -13.81 27.26 -19.41
C SER A 102 -13.66 26.87 -20.89
N THR A 103 -12.44 26.65 -21.34
CA THR A 103 -12.11 26.18 -22.70
C THR A 103 -11.47 24.79 -22.69
N GLY A 104 -11.62 24.03 -21.58
CA GLY A 104 -11.10 22.70 -21.46
C GLY A 104 -9.59 22.61 -21.31
N LYS A 105 -8.88 23.74 -21.10
CA LYS A 105 -7.44 23.72 -20.90
C LYS A 105 -7.09 23.32 -19.47
N VAL A 106 -6.33 22.25 -19.32
CA VAL A 106 -5.91 21.66 -18.06
C VAL A 106 -4.58 22.25 -17.58
N THR A 107 -4.49 22.51 -16.30
CA THR A 107 -3.24 22.86 -15.60
C THR A 107 -2.95 21.81 -14.56
N MET A 108 -1.90 21.02 -14.82
CA MET A 108 -1.38 20.01 -13.88
C MET A 108 -0.52 20.66 -12.79
N PRO A 109 -0.44 20.06 -11.58
CA PRO A 109 0.49 20.52 -10.56
C PRO A 109 1.95 20.43 -11.04
N THR A 110 2.82 21.22 -10.44
CA THR A 110 4.27 21.19 -10.72
C THR A 110 5.09 20.52 -9.62
N ASP A 111 4.50 20.33 -8.43
CA ASP A 111 5.11 19.63 -7.29
C ASP A 111 4.41 18.29 -7.06
N TYR A 112 5.14 17.21 -7.29
CA TYR A 112 4.68 15.83 -7.14
C TYR A 112 5.29 15.16 -5.90
N ARG A 113 5.86 15.94 -4.96
CA ARG A 113 6.36 15.41 -3.69
C ARG A 113 5.20 15.03 -2.78
N THR A 114 5.33 13.89 -2.10
CA THR A 114 4.42 13.47 -1.03
C THR A 114 4.54 14.39 0.20
N LYS A 115 3.64 14.22 1.18
CA LYS A 115 3.73 14.98 2.45
C LYS A 115 5.05 14.71 3.17
N ARG A 116 5.50 13.44 3.20
CA ARG A 116 6.77 13.07 3.82
C ARG A 116 7.95 13.68 3.05
N GLN A 117 7.96 13.61 1.72
CA GLN A 117 9.01 14.20 0.89
C GLN A 117 9.06 15.75 0.97
N LYS A 118 7.92 16.39 1.26
CA LYS A 118 7.87 17.84 1.54
C LYS A 118 8.47 18.17 2.90
N GLY A 119 8.37 17.26 3.87
CA GLY A 119 8.89 17.52 5.22
C GLY A 119 8.38 18.84 5.79
N ASP A 120 9.30 19.73 6.18
CA ASP A 120 8.96 21.06 6.73
C ASP A 120 8.32 22.02 5.71
N ASP A 121 8.46 21.76 4.40
CA ASP A 121 7.76 22.52 3.36
C ASP A 121 6.23 22.28 3.40
N TYR A 122 5.77 21.17 4.01
CA TYR A 122 4.35 20.94 4.24
C TYR A 122 3.87 21.74 5.46
N PRO A 123 2.98 22.72 5.30
CA PRO A 123 2.81 23.81 6.29
C PRO A 123 1.99 23.44 7.52
N LEU A 124 1.99 22.16 7.95
CA LEU A 124 1.17 21.71 9.08
C LEU A 124 1.64 22.27 10.42
N ALA A 125 2.95 22.33 10.67
CA ALA A 125 3.49 22.79 11.97
C ALA A 125 3.02 24.21 12.34
N ALA A 126 2.80 25.08 11.35
CA ALA A 126 2.35 26.45 11.59
C ALA A 126 0.91 26.53 12.14
N VAL A 127 0.06 25.57 11.76
CA VAL A 127 -1.38 25.55 12.14
C VAL A 127 -1.73 24.48 13.16
N SER A 128 -0.88 23.46 13.33
CA SER A 128 -1.06 22.39 14.30
C SER A 128 -1.01 22.92 15.74
N SER A 129 -1.91 22.45 16.60
CA SER A 129 -1.90 22.74 18.03
C SER A 129 -0.64 22.20 18.74
N LEU A 130 -0.07 21.12 18.23
CA LEU A 130 1.16 20.51 18.73
C LEU A 130 2.42 21.20 18.25
N LYS A 131 2.32 22.10 17.24
CA LYS A 131 3.47 22.71 16.54
C LYS A 131 4.41 21.66 15.90
N LYS A 132 3.89 20.48 15.59
CA LYS A 132 4.58 19.38 14.91
C LYS A 132 4.20 19.35 13.43
N GLY A 133 5.16 18.98 12.60
CA GLY A 133 4.97 18.73 11.17
C GLY A 133 4.13 17.47 10.91
N TRP A 134 3.80 17.25 9.65
CA TRP A 134 3.02 16.07 9.26
C TRP A 134 3.77 14.77 9.56
N THR A 135 5.05 14.70 9.18
CA THR A 135 5.90 13.52 9.40
C THR A 135 5.95 13.11 10.85
N GLU A 136 6.21 14.07 11.76
CA GLU A 136 6.26 13.80 13.21
C GLU A 136 4.92 13.26 13.76
N GLN A 137 3.79 13.73 13.22
CA GLN A 137 2.47 13.27 13.66
C GLN A 137 2.09 11.92 13.05
N ALA A 138 2.47 11.67 11.79
CA ALA A 138 2.31 10.38 11.14
C ALA A 138 3.16 9.29 11.81
N ASP A 139 4.40 9.60 12.17
CA ASP A 139 5.29 8.70 12.90
C ASP A 139 4.74 8.40 14.31
N ALA A 140 4.25 9.40 15.03
CA ALA A 140 3.59 9.20 16.32
C ALA A 140 2.35 8.30 16.22
N PHE A 141 1.61 8.37 15.11
CA PHE A 141 0.51 7.46 14.85
C PHE A 141 1.03 6.04 14.59
N GLY A 142 2.07 5.86 13.76
CA GLY A 142 2.71 4.56 13.51
C GLY A 142 3.22 3.92 14.80
N ASP A 143 3.93 4.69 15.64
CA ASP A 143 4.45 4.23 16.94
C ASP A 143 3.32 3.77 17.87
N PHE A 144 2.20 4.51 17.89
CA PHE A 144 1.02 4.13 18.68
C PHE A 144 0.38 2.81 18.23
N LEU A 145 0.54 2.43 16.98
CA LEU A 145 0.01 1.17 16.44
C LEU A 145 0.87 -0.04 16.79
N THR A 146 2.14 0.15 17.17
CA THR A 146 3.06 -0.94 17.51
C THR A 146 2.52 -1.80 18.65
N GLY A 147 2.55 -3.11 18.47
CA GLY A 147 2.03 -4.13 19.40
C GLY A 147 0.53 -4.41 19.28
N LYS A 148 -0.22 -3.65 18.47
CA LYS A 148 -1.65 -3.88 18.23
C LYS A 148 -1.86 -4.93 17.15
N THR A 149 -2.95 -5.66 17.27
CA THR A 149 -3.45 -6.52 16.20
C THR A 149 -4.16 -5.69 15.13
N PRO A 150 -4.29 -6.18 13.87
CA PRO A 150 -5.07 -5.50 12.83
C PRO A 150 -6.52 -5.18 13.25
N ASP A 151 -7.13 -6.05 14.04
CA ASP A 151 -8.47 -5.82 14.59
C ASP A 151 -8.54 -4.69 15.62
N GLU A 152 -7.50 -4.51 16.41
CA GLU A 152 -7.38 -3.38 17.33
C GLU A 152 -7.15 -2.07 16.59
N VAL A 153 -6.31 -2.10 15.53
CA VAL A 153 -6.12 -0.95 14.63
C VAL A 153 -7.45 -0.53 13.99
N LYS A 154 -8.18 -1.48 13.42
CA LYS A 154 -9.48 -1.24 12.77
C LYS A 154 -10.52 -0.61 13.70
N LYS A 155 -10.44 -0.90 15.01
CA LYS A 155 -11.37 -0.40 16.03
C LYS A 155 -10.97 0.93 16.67
N LEU A 156 -9.86 1.55 16.23
CA LEU A 156 -9.47 2.86 16.75
C LEU A 156 -10.56 3.89 16.48
N ALA A 157 -11.01 4.52 17.57
CA ALA A 157 -12.07 5.50 17.52
C ALA A 157 -11.55 6.87 17.08
N THR A 158 -12.24 7.46 16.11
CA THR A 158 -12.04 8.84 15.65
C THR A 158 -13.29 9.67 15.91
N ASP A 159 -13.15 10.99 15.92
CA ASP A 159 -14.27 11.93 15.94
C ASP A 159 -14.86 12.13 14.51
N ASP A 160 -15.82 13.06 14.38
CA ASP A 160 -16.49 13.36 13.11
C ASP A 160 -15.55 14.02 12.07
N ASP A 161 -14.39 14.51 12.50
CA ASP A 161 -13.33 15.07 11.65
C ASP A 161 -12.22 14.04 11.36
N GLY A 162 -12.37 12.79 11.76
CA GLY A 162 -11.37 11.72 11.59
C GLY A 162 -10.20 11.78 12.57
N LYS A 163 -10.23 12.67 13.57
CA LYS A 163 -9.14 12.83 14.56
C LYS A 163 -9.22 11.77 15.64
N PRO A 164 -8.07 11.35 16.21
CA PRO A 164 -8.06 10.36 17.29
C PRO A 164 -8.87 10.79 18.49
N LYS A 165 -9.55 9.85 19.16
CA LYS A 165 -10.18 10.04 20.47
C LYS A 165 -9.33 9.55 21.63
N ASP A 166 -8.31 8.74 21.36
CA ASP A 166 -7.39 8.22 22.35
C ASP A 166 -6.49 9.36 22.89
N ALA A 167 -6.42 9.52 24.20
CA ALA A 167 -5.70 10.63 24.83
C ALA A 167 -4.18 10.51 24.67
N ASP A 168 -3.64 9.28 24.69
CA ASP A 168 -2.21 9.03 24.51
C ASP A 168 -1.81 9.39 23.09
N LEU A 169 -2.61 8.96 22.09
CA LEU A 169 -2.36 9.31 20.70
C LEU A 169 -2.49 10.82 20.44
N LEU A 170 -3.48 11.49 21.03
CA LEU A 170 -3.67 12.94 20.88
C LEU A 170 -2.48 13.75 21.37
N SER A 171 -1.66 13.22 22.27
CA SER A 171 -0.44 13.88 22.74
C SER A 171 0.65 13.98 21.67
N GLY A 172 0.58 13.13 20.64
CA GLY A 172 1.54 13.03 19.54
C GLY A 172 0.97 13.34 18.16
N CYS A 173 -0.35 13.14 17.96
CA CYS A 173 -1.01 13.19 16.66
C CYS A 173 -2.40 13.82 16.78
N THR A 174 -2.65 14.89 16.05
CA THR A 174 -3.94 15.61 15.99
C THR A 174 -4.48 15.75 14.56
N ILE A 175 -3.82 15.13 13.57
CA ILE A 175 -4.35 15.04 12.22
C ILE A 175 -5.49 14.02 12.15
N ALA A 176 -6.30 14.08 11.11
CA ALA A 176 -7.26 13.02 10.80
C ALA A 176 -6.49 11.73 10.48
N VAL A 177 -6.87 10.62 11.13
CA VAL A 177 -6.15 9.33 11.05
C VAL A 177 -7.00 8.19 10.47
N ASP A 178 -8.25 8.40 10.16
CA ASP A 178 -9.15 7.38 9.65
C ASP A 178 -8.66 6.79 8.31
N GLY A 179 -8.25 7.62 7.34
CA GLY A 179 -7.65 7.16 6.10
C GLY A 179 -6.33 6.41 6.31
N TYR A 180 -5.45 6.90 7.22
CA TYR A 180 -4.20 6.20 7.55
C TYR A 180 -4.46 4.88 8.27
N ARG A 181 -5.41 4.85 9.22
CA ARG A 181 -5.87 3.61 9.87
C ARG A 181 -6.31 2.58 8.83
N ASP A 182 -7.14 2.98 7.88
CA ASP A 182 -7.69 2.11 6.86
C ASP A 182 -6.60 1.60 5.89
N ALA A 183 -5.60 2.45 5.56
CA ALA A 183 -4.42 2.03 4.79
C ALA A 183 -3.56 1.01 5.56
N VAL A 184 -3.35 1.20 6.87
CA VAL A 184 -2.64 0.23 7.72
C VAL A 184 -3.39 -1.09 7.81
N VAL A 185 -4.71 -1.07 7.97
CA VAL A 185 -5.54 -2.29 7.98
C VAL A 185 -5.39 -3.03 6.65
N ARG A 186 -5.47 -2.34 5.51
CA ARG A 186 -5.24 -2.93 4.18
C ARG A 186 -3.82 -3.50 4.05
N ALA A 187 -2.81 -2.80 4.55
CA ALA A 187 -1.44 -3.30 4.55
C ALA A 187 -1.31 -4.59 5.37
N CYS A 188 -1.97 -4.67 6.52
CA CYS A 188 -2.00 -5.89 7.34
C CYS A 188 -2.70 -7.06 6.63
N GLU A 189 -3.82 -6.80 5.95
CA GLU A 189 -4.57 -7.79 5.16
C GLU A 189 -3.75 -8.32 3.98
N ASN A 190 -2.95 -7.48 3.34
CA ASN A 190 -2.09 -7.80 2.21
C ASN A 190 -0.71 -8.37 2.61
N ALA A 191 -0.40 -8.47 3.91
CA ALA A 191 0.93 -8.81 4.39
C ALA A 191 1.34 -10.24 4.01
N LYS A 192 2.53 -10.36 3.42
CA LYS A 192 3.13 -11.61 2.91
C LYS A 192 4.47 -11.91 3.60
N ALA A 193 4.79 -13.19 3.75
CA ALA A 193 6.11 -13.65 4.20
C ALA A 193 7.11 -13.58 3.03
N VAL A 194 7.68 -12.40 2.83
CA VAL A 194 8.59 -12.13 1.70
C VAL A 194 10.07 -12.09 2.10
N GLY A 195 10.40 -12.44 3.35
CA GLY A 195 11.78 -12.54 3.83
C GLY A 195 12.07 -11.72 5.08
N SER A 196 11.15 -10.85 5.51
CA SER A 196 11.30 -10.03 6.71
C SER A 196 11.49 -10.87 7.98
N ALA A 197 12.23 -10.33 8.93
CA ALA A 197 12.64 -10.98 10.17
C ALA A 197 12.48 -10.04 11.38
N ARG A 198 12.70 -10.62 12.56
CA ARG A 198 12.70 -9.86 13.79
C ARG A 198 13.86 -8.87 13.82
N GLY A 199 13.54 -7.61 14.08
CA GLY A 199 14.52 -6.52 14.16
C GLY A 199 14.66 -5.73 12.86
N ASP A 200 13.99 -6.17 11.80
CA ASP A 200 13.84 -5.35 10.59
C ASP A 200 12.93 -4.14 10.88
N ARG A 201 13.05 -3.12 10.03
CA ARG A 201 12.16 -1.96 10.03
C ARG A 201 11.39 -1.88 8.71
N ALA A 202 10.15 -1.45 8.77
CA ALA A 202 9.35 -1.15 7.59
C ALA A 202 9.64 0.27 7.11
N VAL A 203 9.87 0.44 5.82
CA VAL A 203 10.03 1.75 5.17
C VAL A 203 9.19 1.82 3.90
N LEU A 204 8.76 3.02 3.55
CA LEU A 204 7.83 3.28 2.46
C LEU A 204 8.43 4.30 1.51
N GLY A 205 8.40 4.04 0.20
CA GLY A 205 8.84 5.01 -0.78
C GLY A 205 7.80 5.20 -1.89
N VAL A 206 7.67 6.43 -2.34
CA VAL A 206 6.71 6.82 -3.38
C VAL A 206 7.43 7.54 -4.51
N SER A 207 7.10 7.17 -5.75
CA SER A 207 7.46 7.90 -6.96
C SER A 207 6.19 8.28 -7.73
N VAL A 208 6.13 9.52 -8.20
CA VAL A 208 4.97 10.02 -8.92
C VAL A 208 5.38 10.52 -10.29
N ARG A 209 4.68 10.07 -11.32
CA ARG A 209 4.89 10.47 -12.70
C ARG A 209 3.60 11.06 -13.27
N ASN A 210 3.68 12.24 -13.86
CA ASN A 210 2.59 12.76 -14.70
C ASN A 210 2.59 12.00 -16.02
N ASP A 211 1.49 11.32 -16.33
CA ASP A 211 1.29 10.60 -17.59
C ASP A 211 0.23 11.26 -18.50
N THR A 212 -0.20 12.48 -18.17
CA THR A 212 -1.13 13.26 -18.98
C THR A 212 -0.48 13.59 -20.33
N LYS A 213 -1.12 13.15 -21.42
CA LYS A 213 -0.55 13.30 -22.78
C LYS A 213 -0.98 14.60 -23.45
N ASP A 214 -2.19 15.05 -23.13
CA ASP A 214 -2.80 16.23 -23.71
C ASP A 214 -3.32 17.15 -22.60
N LEU A 215 -3.35 18.44 -22.85
CA LEU A 215 -3.74 19.46 -21.85
C LEU A 215 -4.90 20.32 -22.32
N THR A 216 -5.57 19.99 -23.44
CA THR A 216 -6.69 20.79 -23.93
C THR A 216 -7.76 19.87 -24.49
N ALA A 217 -8.92 19.88 -23.85
CA ALA A 217 -10.12 19.22 -24.36
C ALA A 217 -10.81 20.10 -25.42
N ASP A 218 -11.51 19.47 -26.34
CA ASP A 218 -12.36 20.13 -27.34
C ASP A 218 -13.66 19.33 -27.53
N ASP A 219 -14.50 19.74 -28.48
CA ASP A 219 -15.82 19.13 -28.73
C ASP A 219 -15.72 17.63 -29.16
N ASP A 220 -14.58 17.20 -29.67
CA ASP A 220 -14.36 15.85 -30.19
C ASP A 220 -13.49 14.99 -29.26
N HIS A 221 -12.84 15.60 -28.24
CA HIS A 221 -11.84 14.93 -27.44
C HIS A 221 -11.76 15.49 -26.00
N ASP A 222 -12.00 14.63 -25.02
CA ASP A 222 -11.77 14.91 -23.60
C ASP A 222 -10.28 14.68 -23.22
N VAL A 223 -9.77 15.46 -22.28
CA VAL A 223 -8.44 15.20 -21.69
C VAL A 223 -8.52 14.14 -20.62
N THR A 224 -7.62 13.14 -20.69
CA THR A 224 -7.34 12.22 -19.59
C THR A 224 -6.15 12.72 -18.80
N ALA A 225 -6.42 13.36 -17.66
CA ALA A 225 -5.40 13.84 -16.73
C ALA A 225 -5.00 12.70 -15.79
N GLN A 226 -3.92 11.98 -16.13
CA GLN A 226 -3.46 10.79 -15.42
C GLN A 226 -2.15 11.05 -14.69
N VAL A 227 -2.04 10.49 -13.50
CA VAL A 227 -0.77 10.37 -12.77
C VAL A 227 -0.55 8.92 -12.38
N ASP A 228 0.69 8.46 -12.50
CA ASP A 228 1.10 7.14 -12.05
C ASP A 228 1.82 7.28 -10.71
N ILE A 229 1.28 6.65 -9.69
CA ILE A 229 1.82 6.68 -8.33
C ILE A 229 2.34 5.28 -8.02
N THR A 230 3.66 5.14 -8.02
CA THR A 230 4.37 3.90 -7.69
C THR A 230 4.73 3.93 -6.22
N VAL A 231 4.37 2.89 -5.50
CA VAL A 231 4.61 2.76 -4.06
C VAL A 231 5.38 1.47 -3.78
N THR A 232 6.42 1.56 -2.97
CA THR A 232 7.22 0.41 -2.55
C THR A 232 7.33 0.37 -1.03
N ALA A 233 6.88 -0.72 -0.43
CA ALA A 233 7.17 -1.08 0.96
C ALA A 233 8.41 -1.96 0.97
N LEU A 234 9.44 -1.59 1.73
CA LEU A 234 10.60 -2.42 2.01
C LEU A 234 10.64 -2.78 3.48
N THR A 235 11.20 -3.94 3.80
CA THR A 235 11.76 -4.22 5.12
C THR A 235 13.28 -4.26 5.00
N LEU A 236 13.95 -3.56 5.92
CA LEU A 236 15.39 -3.42 5.94
C LEU A 236 15.95 -3.98 7.25
N ASP A 237 17.04 -4.73 7.15
CA ASP A 237 17.79 -5.19 8.32
C ASP A 237 18.67 -4.10 8.95
N ALA A 238 19.45 -4.45 9.96
CA ALA A 238 20.33 -3.52 10.67
C ALA A 238 21.49 -2.98 9.81
N ASP A 239 21.79 -3.63 8.70
CA ASP A 239 22.84 -3.22 7.74
C ASP A 239 22.23 -2.47 6.53
N ASP A 240 20.97 -2.04 6.62
CA ASP A 240 20.18 -1.39 5.56
C ASP A 240 20.10 -2.24 4.27
N ARG A 241 20.01 -3.57 4.40
CA ARG A 241 19.76 -4.46 3.28
C ARG A 241 18.27 -4.81 3.22
N VAL A 242 17.76 -4.89 2.01
CA VAL A 242 16.38 -5.33 1.76
C VAL A 242 16.21 -6.77 2.19
N THR A 243 15.32 -7.02 3.12
CA THR A 243 14.92 -8.38 3.55
C THR A 243 13.61 -8.80 2.89
N GLY A 244 12.69 -7.85 2.68
CA GLY A 244 11.43 -8.06 1.98
C GLY A 244 11.02 -6.82 1.21
N ALA A 245 10.25 -7.01 0.14
CA ALA A 245 9.72 -5.94 -0.69
C ALA A 245 8.34 -6.28 -1.21
N ILE A 246 7.48 -5.27 -1.33
CA ILE A 246 6.21 -5.28 -2.06
C ILE A 246 6.11 -3.95 -2.80
N ALA A 247 5.85 -3.99 -4.10
CA ALA A 247 5.66 -2.80 -4.92
C ALA A 247 4.32 -2.86 -5.65
N ASP A 248 3.65 -1.71 -5.74
CA ASP A 248 2.37 -1.58 -6.45
C ASP A 248 2.25 -0.21 -7.10
N VAL A 249 1.32 -0.08 -8.05
CA VAL A 249 1.06 1.16 -8.79
C VAL A 249 -0.43 1.43 -8.81
N THR A 250 -0.80 2.67 -8.56
CA THR A 250 -2.15 3.20 -8.81
C THR A 250 -2.07 4.26 -9.91
N GLU A 251 -3.03 4.24 -10.82
CA GLU A 251 -3.07 5.09 -12.02
C GLU A 251 -4.39 5.90 -12.05
N PRO A 252 -4.63 6.78 -11.05
CA PRO A 252 -5.82 7.61 -11.07
C PRO A 252 -5.82 8.53 -12.30
N ALA A 253 -6.98 8.57 -12.99
CA ALA A 253 -7.19 9.40 -14.15
C ALA A 253 -8.49 10.21 -13.99
N LEU A 254 -8.40 11.53 -14.19
CA LEU A 254 -9.54 12.43 -14.23
C LEU A 254 -9.84 12.76 -15.70
N THR A 255 -11.12 12.80 -16.05
CA THR A 255 -11.55 13.22 -17.39
C THR A 255 -11.98 14.68 -17.36
N VAL A 256 -11.47 15.48 -18.29
CA VAL A 256 -11.81 16.91 -18.43
C VAL A 256 -12.43 17.15 -19.78
N SER A 257 -13.65 17.68 -19.80
CA SER A 257 -14.40 17.99 -21.01
C SER A 257 -14.13 19.41 -21.52
N ALA A 258 -14.58 19.71 -22.74
CA ALA A 258 -14.35 20.99 -23.44
C ALA A 258 -14.81 22.23 -22.67
N ASP A 259 -15.81 22.10 -21.78
CA ASP A 259 -16.29 23.19 -20.93
C ASP A 259 -15.53 23.34 -19.61
N GLY A 260 -14.52 22.46 -19.38
CA GLY A 260 -13.72 22.43 -18.19
C GLY A 260 -14.33 21.64 -17.04
N THR A 261 -15.43 20.90 -17.25
CA THR A 261 -15.98 19.99 -16.24
C THR A 261 -15.01 18.83 -16.00
N VAL A 262 -14.65 18.60 -14.74
CA VAL A 262 -13.78 17.51 -14.34
C VAL A 262 -14.61 16.39 -13.72
N SER A 263 -14.42 15.18 -14.20
CA SER A 263 -15.04 13.97 -13.63
C SER A 263 -13.99 12.96 -13.19
N ALA A 264 -14.33 12.20 -12.15
CA ALA A 264 -13.46 11.19 -11.55
C ALA A 264 -14.07 9.79 -11.68
N PRO A 265 -13.25 8.73 -11.70
CA PRO A 265 -13.74 7.37 -11.63
C PRO A 265 -14.36 7.09 -10.26
N GLU A 266 -15.38 6.25 -10.20
CA GLU A 266 -16.01 5.83 -8.94
C GLU A 266 -15.05 5.04 -8.03
N LEU A 267 -14.11 4.32 -8.61
CA LEU A 267 -13.14 3.48 -7.91
C LEU A 267 -11.80 3.47 -8.65
N VAL A 268 -10.75 3.72 -7.91
CA VAL A 268 -9.36 3.56 -8.39
C VAL A 268 -8.78 2.30 -7.75
N LYS A 269 -8.43 1.31 -8.59
CA LYS A 269 -7.76 0.08 -8.17
C LYS A 269 -6.28 0.15 -8.48
N THR A 270 -5.47 -0.41 -7.61
CA THR A 270 -4.05 -0.62 -7.90
C THR A 270 -3.86 -1.76 -8.91
N LYS A 271 -2.67 -1.87 -9.50
CA LYS A 271 -2.36 -2.96 -10.44
C LYS A 271 -2.38 -4.33 -9.77
N LEU A 272 -1.95 -4.44 -8.51
CA LEU A 272 -2.08 -5.68 -7.74
C LEU A 272 -3.55 -6.06 -7.51
N GLU A 273 -4.43 -5.09 -7.22
CA GLU A 273 -5.87 -5.32 -7.06
C GLU A 273 -6.58 -5.69 -8.36
N GLN A 274 -6.06 -5.26 -9.49
CA GLN A 274 -6.56 -5.66 -10.81
C GLN A 274 -6.16 -7.10 -11.15
N GLY A 275 -4.98 -7.54 -10.70
CA GLY A 275 -4.47 -8.88 -10.97
C GLY A 275 -4.49 -9.22 -12.45
N ASP A 276 -5.08 -10.37 -12.83
CA ASP A 276 -5.20 -10.79 -14.24
C ASP A 276 -6.09 -9.86 -15.08
N GLN A 277 -6.91 -8.99 -14.47
CA GLN A 277 -7.75 -8.03 -15.19
C GLN A 277 -6.93 -6.87 -15.77
N TYR A 278 -5.71 -6.63 -15.30
CA TYR A 278 -4.80 -5.65 -15.88
C TYR A 278 -4.46 -6.02 -17.34
N GLY A 279 -4.32 -7.32 -17.62
CA GLY A 279 -4.39 -7.87 -18.99
C GLY A 279 -3.13 -7.68 -19.82
N MET A 280 -1.93 -7.60 -19.21
CA MET A 280 -0.69 -7.43 -19.95
C MET A 280 0.01 -8.73 -20.37
N ARG A 281 -0.44 -9.89 -19.91
CA ARG A 281 0.21 -11.21 -20.14
C ARG A 281 0.53 -11.44 -21.62
N GLY A 282 -0.42 -11.19 -22.51
CA GLY A 282 -0.24 -11.40 -23.94
C GLY A 282 0.77 -10.45 -24.62
N ALA A 283 1.12 -9.34 -23.97
CA ALA A 283 2.14 -8.38 -24.44
C ALA A 283 3.50 -8.59 -23.76
N SER A 284 3.53 -9.41 -22.69
CA SER A 284 4.74 -9.68 -21.91
C SER A 284 5.64 -10.69 -22.60
N ALA A 285 6.94 -10.39 -22.71
CA ALA A 285 7.94 -11.32 -23.23
C ALA A 285 8.12 -12.60 -22.37
N LEU A 286 7.71 -12.55 -21.10
CA LEU A 286 7.77 -13.66 -20.14
C LEU A 286 6.42 -14.35 -19.94
N ASP A 287 5.37 -14.00 -20.70
CA ASP A 287 4.00 -14.48 -20.50
C ASP A 287 3.51 -14.29 -19.06
N LYS A 288 3.81 -13.13 -18.48
CA LYS A 288 3.50 -12.73 -17.10
C LYS A 288 2.56 -11.54 -17.06
N GLU A 289 1.71 -11.51 -16.04
CA GLU A 289 0.95 -10.32 -15.66
C GLU A 289 1.82 -9.31 -14.89
N TRP A 290 1.33 -8.08 -14.73
CA TRP A 290 2.05 -7.01 -14.07
C TRP A 290 2.50 -7.40 -12.65
N TYR A 291 1.62 -8.02 -11.87
CA TYR A 291 1.93 -8.45 -10.50
C TYR A 291 3.06 -9.48 -10.43
N GLU A 292 3.17 -10.38 -11.43
CA GLU A 292 4.24 -11.37 -11.49
C GLU A 292 5.60 -10.74 -11.84
N HIS A 293 5.59 -9.66 -12.63
CA HIS A 293 6.77 -8.83 -12.86
C HIS A 293 7.17 -8.04 -11.63
N SER A 294 6.19 -7.45 -10.91
CA SER A 294 6.42 -6.73 -9.66
C SER A 294 7.00 -7.66 -8.58
N GLU A 295 6.49 -8.89 -8.46
CA GLU A 295 7.07 -9.89 -7.56
C GLU A 295 8.51 -10.24 -7.96
N GLY A 296 8.79 -10.42 -9.25
CA GLY A 296 10.15 -10.63 -9.77
C GLY A 296 11.11 -9.48 -9.44
N TRP A 297 10.67 -8.23 -9.59
CA TRP A 297 11.40 -7.05 -9.16
C TRP A 297 11.67 -7.04 -7.66
N CYS A 298 10.65 -7.28 -6.85
CA CYS A 298 10.75 -7.29 -5.39
C CYS A 298 11.71 -8.38 -4.89
N ASP A 299 11.68 -9.56 -5.50
CA ASP A 299 12.62 -10.65 -5.18
C ASP A 299 14.04 -10.29 -5.59
N TYR A 300 14.21 -9.61 -6.72
CA TYR A 300 15.51 -9.15 -7.21
C TYR A 300 16.15 -8.11 -6.27
N LEU A 301 15.37 -7.33 -5.51
CA LEU A 301 15.88 -6.36 -4.54
C LEU A 301 16.48 -7.00 -3.28
N LYS A 302 16.12 -8.23 -2.92
CA LYS A 302 16.51 -8.87 -1.66
C LYS A 302 18.03 -8.94 -1.50
N GLY A 303 18.51 -8.62 -0.29
CA GLY A 303 19.92 -8.55 0.08
C GLY A 303 20.67 -7.31 -0.41
N ARG A 304 20.04 -6.46 -1.24
CA ARG A 304 20.68 -5.26 -1.80
C ARG A 304 20.61 -4.10 -0.81
N THR A 305 21.65 -3.29 -0.85
CA THR A 305 21.73 -1.98 -0.21
C THR A 305 21.18 -0.89 -1.14
N ARG A 306 20.95 0.32 -0.61
CA ARG A 306 20.56 1.48 -1.41
C ARG A 306 21.48 1.74 -2.62
N ALA A 307 22.80 1.63 -2.43
CA ALA A 307 23.76 1.87 -3.49
C ALA A 307 23.67 0.82 -4.60
N GLU A 308 23.46 -0.45 -4.23
CA GLU A 308 23.27 -1.55 -5.18
C GLU A 308 21.96 -1.38 -5.95
N VAL A 309 20.86 -0.97 -5.29
CA VAL A 309 19.59 -0.65 -5.95
C VAL A 309 19.76 0.52 -6.93
N ALA A 310 20.48 1.59 -6.54
CA ALA A 310 20.72 2.75 -7.40
C ALA A 310 21.56 2.42 -8.66
N SER A 311 22.34 1.33 -8.62
CA SER A 311 23.18 0.90 -9.75
C SER A 311 22.49 -0.04 -10.73
N ILE A 312 21.24 -0.45 -10.46
CA ILE A 312 20.48 -1.30 -11.37
C ILE A 312 20.18 -0.52 -12.65
N PRO A 313 20.58 -1.03 -13.83
CA PRO A 313 20.27 -0.37 -15.10
C PRO A 313 18.78 -0.49 -15.42
N ASP A 314 18.18 0.58 -15.93
CA ASP A 314 16.75 0.63 -16.32
C ASP A 314 16.53 0.39 -17.82
N ASP A 315 17.58 0.08 -18.56
CA ASP A 315 17.58 -0.17 -20.01
C ASP A 315 17.38 -1.64 -20.40
N GLY A 316 17.14 -2.52 -19.40
CA GLY A 316 16.95 -3.95 -19.61
C GLY A 316 18.25 -4.74 -19.85
N SER A 317 19.42 -4.12 -19.66
CA SER A 317 20.73 -4.76 -19.88
C SER A 317 21.12 -5.75 -18.79
N ASP A 318 20.47 -5.70 -17.60
CA ASP A 318 20.70 -6.67 -16.54
C ASP A 318 19.98 -7.98 -16.85
N ALA A 319 20.75 -9.03 -17.15
CA ALA A 319 20.22 -10.31 -17.59
C ALA A 319 19.46 -11.06 -16.46
N ASP A 320 19.88 -10.92 -15.21
CA ASP A 320 19.23 -11.57 -14.07
C ASP A 320 17.87 -10.91 -13.78
N LEU A 321 17.80 -9.58 -13.88
CA LEU A 321 16.54 -8.86 -13.77
C LEU A 321 15.63 -9.16 -14.95
N ALA A 322 16.13 -9.15 -16.18
CA ALA A 322 15.35 -9.43 -17.40
C ALA A 322 14.76 -10.84 -17.39
N ALA A 323 15.37 -11.79 -16.71
CA ALA A 323 14.86 -13.16 -16.57
C ALA A 323 13.58 -13.25 -15.70
N VAL A 324 13.33 -12.27 -14.83
CA VAL A 324 12.21 -12.26 -13.87
C VAL A 324 11.24 -11.11 -14.06
N CYS A 325 11.70 -9.99 -14.64
CA CYS A 325 10.94 -8.75 -14.82
C CYS A 325 11.36 -8.08 -16.14
N THR A 326 10.41 -7.84 -17.03
CA THR A 326 10.63 -7.17 -18.33
C THR A 326 9.83 -5.88 -18.51
N ILE A 327 9.10 -5.46 -17.48
CA ILE A 327 8.49 -4.11 -17.45
C ILE A 327 9.55 -3.06 -17.15
N SER A 328 9.27 -1.79 -17.47
CA SER A 328 10.13 -0.69 -17.03
C SER A 328 10.19 -0.62 -15.51
N VAL A 329 11.40 -0.64 -14.96
CA VAL A 329 11.63 -0.55 -13.50
C VAL A 329 11.99 0.86 -13.03
N THR A 330 12.03 1.84 -13.92
CA THR A 330 12.46 3.22 -13.60
C THR A 330 11.69 3.81 -12.40
N GLU A 331 10.36 3.76 -12.42
CA GLU A 331 9.57 4.31 -11.30
C GLU A 331 9.57 3.38 -10.08
N LEU A 332 9.62 2.07 -10.27
CA LEU A 332 9.80 1.08 -9.21
C LEU A 332 11.12 1.28 -8.47
N GLN A 333 12.21 1.54 -9.20
CA GLN A 333 13.53 1.84 -8.63
C GLN A 333 13.52 3.16 -7.87
N LYS A 334 12.91 4.23 -8.44
CA LYS A 334 12.76 5.51 -7.74
C LYS A 334 11.99 5.38 -6.44
N ALA A 335 10.88 4.66 -6.45
CA ALA A 335 10.10 4.39 -5.24
C ALA A 335 10.91 3.59 -4.21
N ALA A 336 11.62 2.54 -4.63
CA ALA A 336 12.50 1.78 -3.75
C ALA A 336 13.62 2.66 -3.15
N LEU A 337 14.26 3.53 -3.95
CA LEU A 337 15.28 4.46 -3.47
C LEU A 337 14.74 5.52 -2.52
N ALA A 338 13.49 5.97 -2.73
CA ALA A 338 12.81 6.86 -1.80
C ALA A 338 12.58 6.19 -0.44
N ALA A 339 12.21 4.91 -0.41
CA ALA A 339 12.03 4.15 0.82
C ALA A 339 13.30 4.09 1.70
N PHE A 340 14.49 4.00 1.10
CA PHE A 340 15.74 4.04 1.85
C PHE A 340 16.07 5.43 2.46
N ALA A 341 15.43 6.49 2.00
CA ALA A 341 15.65 7.83 2.54
C ALA A 341 14.82 8.09 3.81
N GLU A 342 13.89 7.20 4.12
CA GLU A 342 13.01 7.27 5.28
C GLU A 342 13.70 6.71 6.53
N LYS A 343 13.89 7.59 7.56
CA LYS A 343 14.51 7.45 8.90
C LYS A 343 15.98 7.79 9.00
#